data_d56fdf2a35e00732a6bb95720f981773
#
_entry.id   d56fdf2a35e00732a6bb95720f981773
#
_cell.length_a   1.000
_cell.length_b   1.000
_cell.length_c   1.000
_cell.angle_alpha   90.00
_cell.angle_beta   90.00
_cell.angle_gamma   90.00
#
_symmetry.space_group_name_H-M   'P 1'
#
loop_
_entity.id
_entity.type
_entity.pdbx_description
1 polymer ?
#
loop_
_entity_poly.entity_id
_entity_poly.type
_entity_poly.pdbx_seq_one_letter_code
_entity_poly.pdbx_strand_id
1 'polypeptide(L)'
;VFKFANMTITVPDTVQDRLLDMQINGDFALPIETEVEVDMSSKSNNLLGPGLTLGITNRNMFRRAENFSVRLTGSYEWQIGGNKKSTGNSGLINSYELGLNFNLSVPRLLVPKLMKTKRDRREQTHFQIGTDLLNRHNFFRMISFWGSATYDFNSSTRNYHSVVPFKLNYTYLLRTSHAFDSVVNKNPAVAQSFKNQFIPSMSYTYTYDRAATYRNPNRLFWQTSVTQAGNIIAGLQYICGNHQGEGKQILNNRYSQFLKLTSELIGYKTVDNNNQLAMRIMGGIGYAYGNSKVMPYSEQFYIGGSNSIRAFHIRSIGPGSYHPKESTYSYLDQTGDIKLEGNVEYRFKIYERFKGALFMDAGNVWLLNNETQRPGGEFRIKGLLKEIA
;
A
#
# COMPACT_ATOMS: atom_id res chain seq x y z
N VAL A 1 -2.25 -7.29 26.23
CA VAL A 1 -2.17 -8.19 27.38
C VAL A 1 -3.38 -8.01 28.30
N PHE A 2 -3.84 -6.79 28.53
CA PHE A 2 -5.05 -6.50 29.30
C PHE A 2 -6.22 -6.15 28.37
N LYS A 3 -7.41 -6.69 28.67
CA LYS A 3 -8.66 -6.31 27.99
C LYS A 3 -9.19 -4.99 28.51
N PHE A 4 -9.03 -4.77 29.78
CA PHE A 4 -9.44 -3.60 30.51
C PHE A 4 -8.44 -3.30 31.63
N ALA A 5 -8.14 -2.05 31.87
CA ALA A 5 -7.36 -1.61 33.03
C ALA A 5 -8.00 -0.34 33.58
N ASN A 6 -8.30 -0.35 34.87
CA ASN A 6 -8.78 0.83 35.61
C ASN A 6 -7.78 1.21 36.70
N MET A 7 -7.53 2.49 36.83
CA MET A 7 -6.67 3.04 37.85
C MET A 7 -7.50 3.94 38.77
N THR A 8 -7.54 3.57 40.03
CA THR A 8 -8.18 4.38 41.07
C THR A 8 -7.08 5.01 41.94
N ILE A 9 -7.12 6.31 42.07
CA ILE A 9 -6.20 7.07 42.96
C ILE A 9 -7.02 7.55 44.17
N THR A 10 -6.60 7.14 45.34
CA THR A 10 -7.23 7.57 46.61
C THR A 10 -6.20 8.33 47.44
N VAL A 11 -6.68 9.39 48.08
CA VAL A 11 -5.88 10.13 49.07
C VAL A 11 -6.16 9.51 50.43
N PRO A 12 -5.15 8.98 51.13
CA PRO A 12 -5.34 8.43 52.47
C PRO A 12 -5.84 9.51 53.44
N ASP A 13 -6.77 9.16 54.30
CA ASP A 13 -7.34 10.10 55.32
C ASP A 13 -6.32 10.54 56.37
N THR A 14 -5.17 9.92 56.44
CA THR A 14 -4.10 10.27 57.41
C THR A 14 -3.14 11.29 56.81
N VAL A 15 -3.24 12.51 57.29
CA VAL A 15 -2.58 13.74 56.81
C VAL A 15 -1.03 13.76 56.97
N GLN A 16 -0.40 12.70 57.45
CA GLN A 16 1.05 12.76 57.76
C GLN A 16 1.99 12.46 56.60
N ASP A 17 1.54 11.73 55.59
CA ASP A 17 2.39 11.42 54.45
C ASP A 17 1.74 11.94 53.16
N ARG A 18 2.49 12.73 52.38
CA ARG A 18 2.09 13.20 51.03
C ARG A 18 2.08 12.03 50.01
N LEU A 19 1.53 10.90 50.40
CA LEU A 19 1.46 9.69 49.59
C LEU A 19 0.07 9.55 48.98
N LEU A 20 -0.01 9.00 47.81
CA LEU A 20 -1.24 8.66 47.10
C LEU A 20 -1.32 7.14 46.97
N ASP A 21 -2.45 6.56 47.36
CA ASP A 21 -2.70 5.15 47.09
C ASP A 21 -3.18 4.98 45.66
N MET A 22 -2.46 4.14 44.88
CA MET A 22 -2.80 3.83 43.50
C MET A 22 -3.15 2.35 43.39
N GLN A 23 -4.41 2.09 43.06
CA GLN A 23 -4.88 0.74 42.78
C GLN A 23 -5.10 0.57 41.30
N ILE A 24 -4.39 -0.39 40.68
CA ILE A 24 -4.54 -0.74 39.28
C ILE A 24 -5.24 -2.09 39.21
N ASN A 25 -6.46 -2.10 38.69
CA ASN A 25 -7.23 -3.32 38.45
C ASN A 25 -7.19 -3.59 36.94
N GLY A 26 -6.80 -4.78 36.56
CA GLY A 26 -6.73 -5.14 35.13
C GLY A 26 -7.25 -6.55 34.87
N ASP A 27 -8.10 -6.66 33.87
CA ASP A 27 -8.57 -7.96 33.35
C ASP A 27 -7.67 -8.41 32.20
N PHE A 28 -7.14 -9.62 32.28
CA PHE A 28 -6.31 -10.18 31.23
C PHE A 28 -7.14 -10.48 29.99
N ALA A 29 -6.64 -10.08 28.84
CA ALA A 29 -7.17 -10.57 27.56
C ALA A 29 -6.80 -12.04 27.40
N LEU A 30 -7.66 -12.79 26.73
CA LEU A 30 -7.33 -14.16 26.31
C LEU A 30 -6.04 -14.14 25.49
N PRO A 31 -5.08 -15.02 25.76
CA PRO A 31 -3.81 -15.03 25.06
C PRO A 31 -3.95 -15.40 23.59
N ILE A 32 -4.95 -16.20 23.26
CA ILE A 32 -5.24 -16.67 21.90
C ILE A 32 -6.59 -16.12 21.48
N GLU A 33 -6.63 -15.54 20.31
CA GLU A 33 -7.83 -15.06 19.63
C GLU A 33 -7.93 -15.73 18.26
N THR A 34 -9.11 -16.18 17.92
CA THR A 34 -9.44 -16.72 16.61
C THR A 34 -10.38 -15.76 15.88
N GLU A 35 -10.14 -15.55 14.60
CA GLU A 35 -10.94 -14.70 13.73
C GLU A 35 -11.44 -15.54 12.56
N VAL A 36 -12.73 -15.45 12.28
CA VAL A 36 -13.35 -15.99 11.08
C VAL A 36 -14.13 -14.86 10.43
N GLU A 37 -13.71 -14.48 9.24
CA GLU A 37 -14.34 -13.41 8.46
C GLU A 37 -14.83 -13.99 7.13
N VAL A 38 -16.07 -13.71 6.79
CA VAL A 38 -16.67 -14.03 5.49
C VAL A 38 -17.05 -12.73 4.84
N ASP A 39 -16.52 -12.49 3.66
CA ASP A 39 -16.77 -11.29 2.88
C ASP A 39 -17.29 -11.61 1.48
N MET A 40 -17.85 -10.61 0.82
CA MET A 40 -18.25 -10.65 -0.57
C MET A 40 -17.64 -9.46 -1.28
N SER A 41 -16.77 -9.71 -2.23
CA SER A 41 -16.10 -8.67 -3.00
C SER A 41 -16.75 -8.45 -4.36
N SER A 42 -16.89 -7.18 -4.75
CA SER A 42 -17.27 -6.77 -6.10
C SER A 42 -16.22 -5.83 -6.65
N LYS A 43 -15.61 -6.20 -7.77
CA LYS A 43 -14.51 -5.43 -8.40
C LYS A 43 -15.01 -4.69 -9.64
N SER A 44 -14.40 -3.57 -9.95
CA SER A 44 -14.74 -2.74 -11.13
C SER A 44 -14.54 -3.43 -12.48
N ASN A 45 -13.84 -4.56 -12.51
CA ASN A 45 -13.66 -5.40 -13.70
C ASN A 45 -14.74 -6.50 -13.83
N ASN A 46 -15.89 -6.30 -13.19
CA ASN A 46 -17.04 -7.22 -13.17
C ASN A 46 -16.74 -8.60 -12.56
N LEU A 47 -15.74 -8.69 -11.69
CA LEU A 47 -15.52 -9.87 -10.85
C LEU A 47 -16.29 -9.71 -9.55
N LEU A 48 -17.04 -10.72 -9.19
CA LEU A 48 -17.78 -10.84 -7.93
C LEU A 48 -17.42 -12.17 -7.28
N GLY A 49 -17.32 -12.21 -5.95
CA GLY A 49 -17.15 -13.50 -5.28
C GLY A 49 -16.97 -13.43 -3.78
N PRO A 50 -17.15 -14.57 -3.11
CA PRO A 50 -16.95 -14.69 -1.68
C PRO A 50 -15.47 -14.78 -1.33
N GLY A 51 -15.15 -14.28 -0.14
CA GLY A 51 -13.89 -14.46 0.54
C GLY A 51 -14.09 -15.10 1.91
N LEU A 52 -13.07 -15.81 2.36
CA LEU A 52 -12.99 -16.40 3.70
C LEU A 52 -11.60 -16.10 4.27
N THR A 53 -11.58 -15.53 5.46
CA THR A 53 -10.34 -15.31 6.21
C THR A 53 -10.42 -16.07 7.53
N LEU A 54 -9.39 -16.86 7.80
CA LEU A 54 -9.19 -17.56 9.07
C LEU A 54 -7.94 -16.99 9.73
N GLY A 55 -8.08 -16.47 10.95
CA GLY A 55 -6.99 -15.87 11.69
C GLY A 55 -6.80 -16.51 13.06
N ILE A 56 -5.55 -16.68 13.47
CA ILE A 56 -5.17 -17.04 14.83
C ILE A 56 -4.13 -16.02 15.30
N THR A 57 -4.39 -15.40 16.43
CA THR A 57 -3.48 -14.41 17.02
C THR A 57 -3.14 -14.79 18.46
N ASN A 58 -1.85 -14.91 18.75
CA ASN A 58 -1.35 -15.03 20.12
C ASN A 58 -0.77 -13.69 20.56
N ARG A 59 -1.37 -13.07 21.59
CA ARG A 59 -1.06 -11.72 22.06
C ARG A 59 0.11 -11.64 23.06
N ASN A 60 0.73 -12.75 23.39
CA ASN A 60 1.85 -12.81 24.31
C ASN A 60 2.77 -13.99 24.02
N MET A 61 3.14 -14.14 22.76
CA MET A 61 3.84 -15.34 22.24
C MET A 61 5.12 -15.68 23.04
N PHE A 62 5.94 -14.66 23.35
CA PHE A 62 7.21 -14.82 24.06
C PHE A 62 7.18 -14.21 25.47
N ARG A 63 5.99 -14.01 26.07
CA ARG A 63 5.77 -13.48 27.43
C ARG A 63 6.21 -12.03 27.64
N ARG A 64 6.37 -11.25 26.55
CA ARG A 64 6.74 -9.82 26.60
C ARG A 64 5.81 -8.95 25.77
N ALA A 65 4.53 -9.36 25.70
CA ALA A 65 3.47 -8.72 24.94
C ALA A 65 3.74 -8.68 23.41
N GLU A 66 4.51 -9.63 22.90
CA GLU A 66 4.65 -9.84 21.46
C GLU A 66 3.36 -10.42 20.89
N ASN A 67 2.94 -9.90 19.74
CA ASN A 67 1.73 -10.30 19.05
C ASN A 67 2.11 -11.10 17.80
N PHE A 68 1.79 -12.37 17.80
CA PHE A 68 2.03 -13.25 16.65
C PHE A 68 0.69 -13.65 16.03
N SER A 69 0.52 -13.38 14.76
CA SER A 69 -0.69 -13.78 14.03
C SER A 69 -0.37 -14.58 12.77
N VAL A 70 -1.19 -15.58 12.54
CA VAL A 70 -1.22 -16.35 11.30
C VAL A 70 -2.59 -16.14 10.68
N ARG A 71 -2.63 -15.76 9.40
CA ARG A 71 -3.87 -15.51 8.67
C ARG A 71 -3.85 -16.28 7.36
N LEU A 72 -4.88 -17.09 7.14
CA LEU A 72 -5.15 -17.78 5.89
C LEU A 72 -6.34 -17.12 5.22
N THR A 73 -6.15 -16.68 3.99
CA THR A 73 -7.19 -16.06 3.17
C THR A 73 -7.48 -16.91 1.96
N GLY A 74 -8.74 -17.04 1.61
CA GLY A 74 -9.16 -17.71 0.39
C GLY A 74 -10.28 -16.92 -0.27
N SER A 75 -10.20 -16.66 -1.56
CA SER A 75 -11.28 -16.04 -2.32
C SER A 75 -11.53 -16.78 -3.62
N TYR A 76 -12.77 -16.75 -4.05
CA TYR A 76 -13.18 -17.27 -5.34
C TYR A 76 -14.05 -16.24 -6.04
N GLU A 77 -13.69 -15.87 -7.25
CA GLU A 77 -14.34 -14.82 -8.02
C GLU A 77 -14.78 -15.34 -9.38
N TRP A 78 -15.94 -14.90 -9.82
CA TRP A 78 -16.46 -15.15 -11.16
C TRP A 78 -16.85 -13.84 -11.84
N GLN A 79 -16.79 -13.84 -13.15
CA GLN A 79 -17.16 -12.66 -13.94
C GLN A 79 -18.68 -12.61 -14.16
N ILE A 80 -19.29 -11.45 -13.88
CA ILE A 80 -20.69 -11.15 -14.12
C ILE A 80 -20.80 -10.27 -15.37
N GLY A 81 -21.77 -10.55 -16.27
CA GLY A 81 -22.16 -9.64 -17.34
C GLY A 81 -21.21 -9.57 -18.55
N GLY A 82 -20.45 -10.60 -18.82
CA GLY A 82 -19.67 -10.67 -20.06
C GLY A 82 -20.58 -10.76 -21.28
N ASN A 83 -20.43 -9.81 -22.23
CA ASN A 83 -21.13 -9.82 -23.50
C ASN A 83 -20.79 -11.14 -24.24
N LYS A 84 -21.79 -12.00 -24.45
CA LYS A 84 -21.68 -13.31 -25.12
C LYS A 84 -21.20 -13.26 -26.58
N LYS A 85 -20.83 -12.08 -27.12
CA LYS A 85 -20.55 -11.87 -28.55
C LYS A 85 -19.07 -11.75 -28.92
N SER A 86 -18.13 -11.80 -28.02
CA SER A 86 -16.71 -11.78 -28.41
C SER A 86 -16.02 -13.09 -28.07
N THR A 87 -15.77 -13.86 -29.11
CA THR A 87 -14.98 -15.09 -29.22
C THR A 87 -15.59 -16.34 -28.58
N GLY A 88 -15.90 -17.28 -29.47
CA GLY A 88 -16.36 -18.63 -29.12
C GLY A 88 -15.46 -19.32 -28.12
N ASN A 89 -15.99 -19.69 -27.01
CA ASN A 89 -15.43 -20.29 -25.81
C ASN A 89 -15.21 -19.29 -24.66
N SER A 90 -16.17 -18.39 -24.41
CA SER A 90 -16.19 -17.57 -23.20
C SER A 90 -16.61 -18.40 -21.99
N GLY A 91 -15.72 -19.25 -21.50
CA GLY A 91 -15.76 -19.72 -20.12
C GLY A 91 -15.69 -18.49 -19.22
N LEU A 92 -16.64 -18.38 -18.29
CA LEU A 92 -16.62 -17.40 -17.21
C LEU A 92 -15.19 -17.31 -16.66
N ILE A 93 -14.63 -16.12 -16.55
CA ILE A 93 -13.31 -15.94 -15.95
C ILE A 93 -13.49 -16.25 -14.46
N ASN A 94 -13.08 -17.44 -14.07
CA ASN A 94 -13.06 -17.84 -12.68
C ASN A 94 -11.65 -17.63 -12.15
N SER A 95 -11.56 -16.97 -11.01
CA SER A 95 -10.30 -16.70 -10.32
C SER A 95 -10.38 -17.24 -8.91
N TYR A 96 -9.34 -17.86 -8.42
CA TYR A 96 -9.19 -18.10 -7.01
C TYR A 96 -7.85 -17.59 -6.51
N GLU A 97 -7.86 -17.11 -5.29
CA GLU A 97 -6.69 -16.60 -4.60
C GLU A 97 -6.58 -17.27 -3.24
N LEU A 98 -5.38 -17.72 -2.89
CA LEU A 98 -5.06 -18.30 -1.60
C LEU A 98 -3.88 -17.55 -1.03
N GLY A 99 -4.02 -16.99 0.17
CA GLY A 99 -2.97 -16.25 0.86
C GLY A 99 -2.66 -16.84 2.23
N LEU A 100 -1.39 -16.87 2.59
CA LEU A 100 -0.93 -17.25 3.92
C LEU A 100 0.03 -16.19 4.43
N ASN A 101 -0.31 -15.58 5.57
CA ASN A 101 0.41 -14.45 6.14
C ASN A 101 0.79 -14.73 7.59
N PHE A 102 2.05 -14.47 7.91
CA PHE A 102 2.60 -14.49 9.27
C PHE A 102 3.01 -13.07 9.65
N ASN A 103 2.60 -12.63 10.81
CA ASN A 103 2.96 -11.30 11.33
C ASN A 103 3.38 -11.42 12.79
N LEU A 104 4.56 -10.89 13.11
CA LEU A 104 5.08 -10.78 14.45
C LEU A 104 5.30 -9.30 14.78
N SER A 105 4.51 -8.78 15.74
CA SER A 105 4.65 -7.42 16.26
C SER A 105 5.27 -7.46 17.64
N VAL A 106 6.39 -6.77 17.80
CA VAL A 106 7.13 -6.66 19.06
C VAL A 106 7.02 -5.23 19.57
N PRO A 107 6.48 -4.98 20.80
CA PRO A 107 6.26 -3.64 21.35
C PRO A 107 7.55 -2.98 21.86
N ARG A 108 8.60 -3.06 21.07
CA ARG A 108 9.92 -2.42 21.28
C ARG A 108 10.73 -2.45 20.00
N LEU A 109 11.73 -1.57 19.89
CA LEU A 109 12.70 -1.65 18.79
C LEU A 109 13.69 -2.78 19.03
N LEU A 110 13.76 -3.71 18.10
CA LEU A 110 14.77 -4.78 18.04
C LEU A 110 15.96 -4.30 17.21
N VAL A 111 16.60 -3.22 17.63
CA VAL A 111 17.82 -2.68 16.99
C VAL A 111 19.03 -2.85 17.89
N PRO A 112 20.25 -2.93 17.31
CA PRO A 112 21.49 -2.88 18.10
C PRO A 112 21.51 -1.63 18.97
N LYS A 113 22.14 -1.71 20.14
CA LYS A 113 22.16 -0.70 21.23
C LYS A 113 22.47 0.76 20.85
N LEU A 114 22.79 1.02 19.58
CA LEU A 114 23.14 2.36 19.06
C LEU A 114 21.97 3.34 18.96
N MET A 115 20.73 2.85 18.96
CA MET A 115 19.52 3.70 18.86
C MET A 115 18.69 3.58 20.13
N LYS A 116 19.23 4.01 21.29
CA LYS A 116 18.43 4.12 22.51
C LYS A 116 17.53 5.35 22.41
N THR A 117 16.25 5.15 22.23
CA THR A 117 15.22 6.18 22.32
C THR A 117 14.77 6.35 23.77
N LYS A 118 14.23 7.54 24.08
CA LYS A 118 13.71 7.82 25.43
C LYS A 118 12.47 6.98 25.72
N ARG A 119 12.34 6.46 26.94
CA ARG A 119 11.34 5.49 27.42
C ARG A 119 9.86 5.83 27.17
N ASP A 120 9.54 7.05 26.76
CA ASP A 120 8.18 7.61 26.67
C ASP A 120 7.57 7.52 25.26
N ARG A 121 8.18 6.75 24.34
CA ARG A 121 7.79 6.73 22.94
C ARG A 121 7.24 5.38 22.54
N ARG A 122 6.22 5.41 21.69
CA ARG A 122 5.68 4.18 21.08
C ARG A 122 6.70 3.66 20.08
N GLU A 123 7.29 2.53 20.39
CA GLU A 123 8.28 1.84 19.58
C GLU A 123 7.79 0.44 19.28
N GLN A 124 7.85 0.06 18.02
CA GLN A 124 7.39 -1.25 17.57
C GLN A 124 8.32 -1.79 16.49
N THR A 125 8.46 -3.09 16.47
CA THR A 125 9.10 -3.81 15.37
C THR A 125 8.12 -4.81 14.80
N HIS A 126 7.94 -4.80 13.48
CA HIS A 126 7.07 -5.72 12.78
C HIS A 126 7.88 -6.59 11.82
N PHE A 127 7.69 -7.89 11.91
CA PHE A 127 8.18 -8.85 10.93
C PHE A 127 6.97 -9.46 10.24
N GLN A 128 6.99 -9.43 8.92
CA GLN A 128 5.91 -9.95 8.10
C GLN A 128 6.49 -10.86 7.02
N ILE A 129 5.84 -11.99 6.81
CA ILE A 129 6.15 -12.92 5.72
C ILE A 129 4.83 -13.44 5.20
N GLY A 130 4.70 -13.53 3.88
CA GLY A 130 3.50 -14.05 3.27
C GLY A 130 3.76 -14.65 1.90
N THR A 131 2.76 -15.39 1.46
CA THR A 131 2.69 -15.96 0.11
C THR A 131 1.26 -15.90 -0.38
N ASP A 132 1.10 -15.56 -1.65
CA ASP A 132 -0.19 -15.47 -2.31
C ASP A 132 -0.13 -16.25 -3.62
N LEU A 133 -1.08 -17.16 -3.82
CA LEU A 133 -1.28 -17.92 -5.04
C LEU A 133 -2.53 -17.41 -5.74
N LEU A 134 -2.36 -16.78 -6.89
CA LEU A 134 -3.44 -16.32 -7.76
C LEU A 134 -3.53 -17.24 -8.97
N ASN A 135 -4.70 -17.85 -9.15
CA ASN A 135 -4.99 -18.64 -10.35
C ASN A 135 -6.21 -18.06 -11.08
N ARG A 136 -5.99 -17.56 -12.28
CA ARG A 136 -7.06 -17.22 -13.21
C ARG A 136 -7.22 -18.33 -14.23
N HIS A 137 -8.30 -19.04 -14.10
CA HIS A 137 -8.60 -20.17 -15.00
C HIS A 137 -8.55 -19.71 -16.46
N ASN A 138 -7.93 -20.51 -17.32
CA ASN A 138 -7.70 -20.24 -18.75
C ASN A 138 -6.80 -19.02 -19.07
N PHE A 139 -6.18 -18.37 -18.08
CA PHE A 139 -5.26 -17.26 -18.32
C PHE A 139 -3.86 -17.54 -17.76
N PHE A 140 -3.69 -17.46 -16.46
CA PHE A 140 -2.39 -17.63 -15.82
C PHE A 140 -2.49 -18.11 -14.36
N ARG A 141 -1.38 -18.64 -13.88
CA ARG A 141 -1.16 -18.93 -12.47
C ARG A 141 0.10 -18.21 -12.00
N MET A 142 -0.01 -17.49 -10.90
CA MET A 142 1.07 -16.68 -10.36
C MET A 142 1.20 -16.93 -8.86
N ILE A 143 2.43 -16.99 -8.38
CA ILE A 143 2.75 -17.05 -6.97
C ILE A 143 3.56 -15.83 -6.58
N SER A 144 3.25 -15.26 -5.42
CA SER A 144 3.98 -14.15 -4.84
C SER A 144 4.49 -14.53 -3.47
N PHE A 145 5.74 -14.21 -3.18
CA PHE A 145 6.33 -14.28 -1.85
C PHE A 145 6.74 -12.88 -1.43
N TRP A 146 6.43 -12.51 -0.22
CA TRP A 146 6.83 -11.23 0.30
C TRP A 146 7.25 -11.33 1.76
N GLY A 147 8.14 -10.45 2.15
CA GLY A 147 8.59 -10.35 3.53
C GLY A 147 9.17 -8.98 3.82
N SER A 148 9.01 -8.53 5.06
CA SER A 148 9.54 -7.25 5.51
C SER A 148 9.87 -7.24 6.99
N ALA A 149 10.83 -6.39 7.34
CA ALA A 149 11.13 -5.98 8.70
C ALA A 149 10.91 -4.47 8.79
N THR A 150 10.07 -4.02 9.71
CA THR A 150 9.69 -2.61 9.87
C THR A 150 9.97 -2.16 11.29
N TYR A 151 10.57 -0.99 11.44
CA TYR A 151 10.82 -0.32 12.71
C TYR A 151 10.02 0.99 12.74
N ASP A 152 9.03 1.04 13.62
CA ASP A 152 8.16 2.19 13.82
C ASP A 152 8.46 2.86 15.15
N PHE A 153 8.72 4.16 15.11
CA PHE A 153 9.01 4.94 16.32
C PHE A 153 8.57 6.40 16.16
N ASN A 154 8.31 7.02 17.29
CA ASN A 154 7.92 8.42 17.35
C ASN A 154 9.09 9.27 17.84
N SER A 155 9.42 10.37 17.14
CA SER A 155 10.35 11.38 17.65
C SER A 155 9.67 12.42 18.53
N SER A 156 8.37 12.63 18.32
CA SER A 156 7.49 13.46 19.16
C SER A 156 6.05 12.94 19.08
N THR A 157 5.12 13.61 19.78
CA THR A 157 3.69 13.27 19.73
C THR A 157 3.06 13.44 18.34
N ARG A 158 3.72 14.17 17.42
CA ARG A 158 3.24 14.47 16.07
C ARG A 158 4.08 13.86 14.97
N ASN A 159 5.31 13.46 15.28
CA ASN A 159 6.27 12.98 14.29
C ASN A 159 6.47 11.48 14.44
N TYR A 160 6.12 10.75 13.39
CA TYR A 160 6.24 9.31 13.30
C TYR A 160 7.25 8.95 12.22
N HIS A 161 8.03 7.93 12.49
CA HIS A 161 9.05 7.42 11.58
C HIS A 161 8.83 5.93 11.39
N SER A 162 8.84 5.49 10.15
CA SER A 162 8.81 4.08 9.78
C SER A 162 10.03 3.79 8.90
N VAL A 163 10.88 2.90 9.36
CA VAL A 163 12.07 2.45 8.65
C VAL A 163 11.89 0.99 8.28
N VAL A 164 11.95 0.68 7.00
CA VAL A 164 11.91 -0.70 6.49
C VAL A 164 13.29 -1.02 5.90
N PRO A 165 14.24 -1.53 6.70
CA PRO A 165 15.58 -1.82 6.21
C PRO A 165 15.62 -2.99 5.24
N PHE A 166 14.60 -3.83 5.26
CA PHE A 166 14.48 -4.96 4.36
C PHE A 166 13.01 -5.21 3.99
N LYS A 167 12.73 -5.21 2.72
CA LYS A 167 11.46 -5.65 2.11
C LYS A 167 11.79 -6.40 0.84
N LEU A 168 11.26 -7.59 0.70
CA LEU A 168 11.36 -8.41 -0.49
C LEU A 168 9.97 -8.65 -1.06
N ASN A 169 9.79 -8.38 -2.34
CA ASN A 169 8.63 -8.82 -3.12
C ASN A 169 9.17 -9.68 -4.27
N TYR A 170 8.71 -10.91 -4.33
CA TYR A 170 9.03 -11.85 -5.39
C TYR A 170 7.74 -12.38 -6.01
N THR A 171 7.51 -12.09 -7.26
CA THR A 171 6.36 -12.56 -8.02
C THR A 171 6.84 -13.40 -9.17
N TYR A 172 6.28 -14.59 -9.29
CA TYR A 172 6.66 -15.56 -10.30
C TYR A 172 5.42 -16.12 -11.03
N LEU A 173 5.48 -16.08 -12.35
CA LEU A 173 4.45 -16.60 -13.23
C LEU A 173 4.70 -18.09 -13.47
N LEU A 174 3.87 -18.95 -12.85
CA LEU A 174 4.03 -20.40 -12.86
C LEU A 174 3.57 -21.01 -14.19
N ARG A 175 2.48 -20.48 -14.76
CA ARG A 175 1.86 -21.03 -15.98
C ARG A 175 1.08 -19.94 -16.71
N THR A 176 1.14 -19.98 -18.03
CA THR A 176 0.32 -19.18 -18.94
C THR A 176 -0.48 -20.07 -19.88
N SER A 177 -1.54 -19.53 -20.44
CA SER A 177 -2.29 -20.16 -21.53
C SER A 177 -1.94 -19.52 -22.87
N HIS A 178 -2.17 -20.23 -23.99
CA HIS A 178 -1.98 -19.66 -25.32
C HIS A 178 -2.82 -18.39 -25.56
N ALA A 179 -4.03 -18.31 -24.98
CA ALA A 179 -4.88 -17.13 -25.06
C ALA A 179 -4.22 -15.93 -24.37
N PHE A 180 -3.67 -16.15 -23.19
CA PHE A 180 -2.94 -15.13 -22.42
C PHE A 180 -1.65 -14.70 -23.14
N ASP A 181 -0.87 -15.65 -23.65
CA ASP A 181 0.37 -15.37 -24.39
C ASP A 181 0.09 -14.52 -25.64
N SER A 182 -1.02 -14.76 -26.34
CA SER A 182 -1.45 -13.93 -27.47
C SER A 182 -1.77 -12.49 -27.05
N VAL A 183 -2.38 -12.28 -25.88
CA VAL A 183 -2.66 -10.95 -25.33
C VAL A 183 -1.37 -10.24 -24.93
N VAL A 184 -0.48 -10.94 -24.23
CA VAL A 184 0.82 -10.43 -23.78
C VAL A 184 1.67 -10.01 -24.99
N ASN A 185 1.73 -10.82 -26.04
CA ASN A 185 2.51 -10.51 -27.24
C ASN A 185 1.97 -9.30 -28.02
N LYS A 186 0.67 -9.05 -27.97
CA LYS A 186 0.03 -7.90 -28.60
C LYS A 186 0.10 -6.62 -27.77
N ASN A 187 0.38 -6.72 -26.46
CA ASN A 187 0.28 -5.63 -25.53
C ASN A 187 1.51 -5.59 -24.60
N PRO A 188 2.54 -4.82 -24.92
CA PRO A 188 3.79 -4.77 -24.16
C PRO A 188 3.65 -4.33 -22.72
N ALA A 189 2.67 -3.47 -22.39
CA ALA A 189 2.40 -3.07 -21.01
C ALA A 189 1.82 -4.25 -20.20
N VAL A 190 0.96 -5.07 -20.84
CA VAL A 190 0.50 -6.34 -20.25
C VAL A 190 1.69 -7.27 -20.04
N ALA A 191 2.57 -7.38 -21.03
CA ALA A 191 3.79 -8.18 -20.93
C ALA A 191 4.66 -7.73 -19.73
N GLN A 192 4.79 -6.43 -19.52
CA GLN A 192 5.57 -5.87 -18.42
C GLN A 192 4.90 -6.12 -17.06
N SER A 193 3.57 -6.05 -16.97
CA SER A 193 2.83 -6.26 -15.74
C SER A 193 2.91 -7.70 -15.21
N PHE A 194 3.14 -8.66 -16.09
CA PHE A 194 3.21 -10.10 -15.77
C PHE A 194 4.63 -10.68 -15.83
N LYS A 195 5.65 -9.87 -16.02
CA LYS A 195 7.03 -10.35 -15.86
C LYS A 195 7.30 -10.75 -14.41
N ASN A 196 8.12 -11.79 -14.26
CA ASN A 196 8.67 -12.13 -12.96
C ASN A 196 9.34 -10.91 -12.34
N GLN A 197 9.00 -10.60 -11.09
CA GLN A 197 9.51 -9.42 -10.38
C GLN A 197 10.25 -9.88 -9.14
N PHE A 198 11.49 -9.44 -9.00
CA PHE A 198 12.28 -9.62 -7.80
C PHE A 198 12.71 -8.23 -7.32
N ILE A 199 12.06 -7.75 -6.24
CA ILE A 199 12.18 -6.38 -5.77
C ILE A 199 12.66 -6.37 -4.31
N PRO A 200 13.97 -6.48 -4.08
CA PRO A 200 14.56 -6.24 -2.76
C PRO A 200 14.66 -4.73 -2.55
N SER A 201 14.00 -4.22 -1.54
CA SER A 201 13.88 -2.78 -1.31
C SER A 201 14.07 -2.41 0.15
N MET A 202 14.35 -1.13 0.36
CA MET A 202 14.32 -0.44 1.64
C MET A 202 13.45 0.78 1.51
N SER A 203 12.79 1.18 2.59
CA SER A 203 12.03 2.42 2.61
C SER A 203 12.13 3.14 3.94
N TYR A 204 11.97 4.44 3.85
CA TYR A 204 11.81 5.32 5.00
C TYR A 204 10.59 6.19 4.78
N THR A 205 9.69 6.21 5.78
CA THR A 205 8.49 7.04 5.77
C THR A 205 8.51 7.96 6.97
N TYR A 206 8.37 9.23 6.71
CA TYR A 206 8.15 10.26 7.72
C TYR A 206 6.69 10.69 7.67
N THR A 207 6.06 10.77 8.84
CA THR A 207 4.68 11.23 8.99
C THR A 207 4.60 12.30 10.06
N TYR A 208 4.04 13.45 9.69
CA TYR A 208 3.64 14.50 10.60
C TYR A 208 2.12 14.51 10.71
N ASP A 209 1.58 14.28 11.90
CA ASP A 209 0.14 14.32 12.15
C ASP A 209 -0.17 15.28 13.32
N ARG A 210 -0.73 16.41 12.96
CA ARG A 210 -1.30 17.36 13.91
C ARG A 210 -2.81 17.11 13.99
N ALA A 211 -3.22 16.28 14.93
CA ALA A 211 -4.62 15.99 15.19
C ALA A 211 -5.41 17.26 15.56
N ALA A 212 -6.68 17.28 15.21
CA ALA A 212 -7.61 18.33 15.66
C ALA A 212 -7.78 18.24 17.19
N THR A 213 -7.83 19.40 17.85
CA THR A 213 -8.09 19.53 19.28
C THR A 213 -9.22 20.52 19.50
N TYR A 214 -9.79 20.56 20.73
CA TYR A 214 -10.83 21.54 21.07
C TYR A 214 -10.37 23.00 20.82
N ARG A 215 -9.10 23.31 21.08
CA ARG A 215 -8.52 24.65 20.83
C ARG A 215 -8.14 24.90 19.38
N ASN A 216 -7.89 23.84 18.60
CA ASN A 216 -7.54 23.93 17.19
C ASN A 216 -8.24 22.83 16.43
N PRO A 217 -9.42 23.08 15.85
CA PRO A 217 -10.21 22.08 15.15
C PRO A 217 -9.63 21.69 13.79
N ASN A 218 -8.58 22.37 13.34
CA ASN A 218 -7.93 22.07 12.08
C ASN A 218 -6.93 20.92 12.22
N ARG A 219 -6.95 19.98 11.29
CA ARG A 219 -5.99 18.88 11.22
C ARG A 219 -5.05 19.10 10.05
N LEU A 220 -3.79 18.75 10.24
CA LEU A 220 -2.80 18.69 9.17
C LEU A 220 -2.06 17.35 9.26
N PHE A 221 -2.08 16.62 8.19
CA PHE A 221 -1.34 15.36 8.01
C PHE A 221 -0.41 15.51 6.81
N TRP A 222 0.86 15.18 7.01
CA TRP A 222 1.85 15.15 5.94
C TRP A 222 2.66 13.87 6.05
N GLN A 223 2.71 13.12 4.95
CA GLN A 223 3.49 11.89 4.86
C GLN A 223 4.41 11.95 3.64
N THR A 224 5.67 11.61 3.84
CA THR A 224 6.63 11.49 2.77
C THR A 224 7.38 10.17 2.90
N SER A 225 7.47 9.44 1.80
CA SER A 225 8.13 8.13 1.75
C SER A 225 9.17 8.11 0.64
N VAL A 226 10.35 7.59 0.97
CA VAL A 226 11.43 7.31 0.02
C VAL A 226 11.65 5.80 0.01
N THR A 227 11.56 5.20 -1.15
CA THR A 227 11.83 3.77 -1.36
C THR A 227 12.96 3.62 -2.37
N GLN A 228 13.97 2.87 -2.01
CA GLN A 228 15.02 2.45 -2.92
C GLN A 228 15.00 0.93 -3.08
N ALA A 229 15.23 0.43 -4.28
CA ALA A 229 15.31 -0.99 -4.55
C ALA A 229 16.61 -1.37 -5.26
N GLY A 230 17.14 -2.55 -4.96
CA GLY A 230 18.26 -3.16 -5.64
C GLY A 230 19.65 -2.59 -5.34
N ASN A 231 19.78 -1.43 -4.69
CA ASN A 231 21.07 -0.75 -4.51
C ASN A 231 22.03 -1.53 -3.61
N ILE A 232 21.53 -2.11 -2.51
CA ILE A 232 22.37 -2.89 -1.61
C ILE A 232 22.94 -4.11 -2.35
N ILE A 233 22.07 -4.78 -3.11
CA ILE A 233 22.48 -5.95 -3.89
C ILE A 233 23.49 -5.56 -4.96
N ALA A 234 23.21 -4.47 -5.69
CA ALA A 234 24.16 -3.96 -6.69
C ALA A 234 25.52 -3.61 -6.08
N GLY A 235 25.51 -2.96 -4.90
CA GLY A 235 26.72 -2.64 -4.16
C GLY A 235 27.50 -3.87 -3.68
N LEU A 236 26.81 -4.88 -3.13
CA LEU A 236 27.44 -6.13 -2.73
C LEU A 236 28.05 -6.88 -3.93
N GLN A 237 27.33 -6.95 -5.05
CA GLN A 237 27.86 -7.57 -6.29
C GLN A 237 29.06 -6.82 -6.83
N TYR A 238 29.06 -5.47 -6.74
CA TYR A 238 30.21 -4.67 -7.14
C TYR A 238 31.45 -4.98 -6.28
N ILE A 239 31.29 -5.05 -4.95
CA ILE A 239 32.36 -5.41 -4.01
C ILE A 239 32.87 -6.84 -4.28
N CYS A 240 32.00 -7.77 -4.65
CA CYS A 240 32.37 -9.14 -5.00
C CYS A 240 32.96 -9.30 -6.41
N GLY A 241 33.28 -8.20 -7.09
CA GLY A 241 33.95 -8.20 -8.40
C GLY A 241 33.04 -8.38 -9.60
N ASN A 242 31.72 -8.37 -9.43
CA ASN A 242 30.79 -8.40 -10.55
C ASN A 242 30.50 -6.97 -11.05
N HIS A 243 31.28 -6.52 -12.01
CA HIS A 243 31.20 -5.17 -12.59
C HIS A 243 30.30 -5.10 -13.85
N GLN A 244 29.60 -6.15 -14.21
CA GLN A 244 28.67 -6.12 -15.36
C GLN A 244 27.59 -5.04 -15.15
N GLY A 245 27.29 -4.27 -16.21
CA GLY A 245 26.35 -3.13 -16.13
C GLY A 245 24.88 -3.56 -15.98
N GLU A 246 24.32 -4.09 -17.04
CA GLU A 246 22.90 -4.50 -17.11
C GLU A 246 22.73 -6.01 -16.99
N GLY A 247 21.57 -6.45 -16.49
CA GLY A 247 21.21 -7.87 -16.50
C GLY A 247 21.72 -8.67 -15.33
N LYS A 248 22.19 -8.02 -14.26
CA LYS A 248 22.61 -8.69 -13.03
C LYS A 248 21.49 -9.52 -12.42
N GLN A 249 21.83 -10.73 -11.99
CA GLN A 249 20.88 -11.69 -11.44
C GLN A 249 21.31 -12.17 -10.05
N ILE A 250 20.33 -12.55 -9.25
CA ILE A 250 20.48 -13.32 -8.03
C ILE A 250 19.53 -14.50 -8.10
N LEU A 251 20.03 -15.72 -7.84
CA LEU A 251 19.25 -16.95 -7.95
C LEU A 251 18.52 -17.07 -9.30
N ASN A 252 19.20 -16.74 -10.39
CA ASN A 252 18.65 -16.69 -11.76
C ASN A 252 17.50 -15.69 -11.99
N ASN A 253 17.26 -14.75 -11.08
CA ASN A 253 16.24 -13.72 -11.24
C ASN A 253 16.89 -12.35 -11.36
N ARG A 254 16.44 -11.55 -12.32
CA ARG A 254 16.81 -10.14 -12.43
C ARG A 254 16.14 -9.36 -11.32
N TYR A 255 16.91 -8.61 -10.53
CA TYR A 255 16.34 -7.71 -9.54
C TYR A 255 16.08 -6.32 -10.10
N SER A 256 15.02 -5.70 -9.61
CA SER A 256 14.65 -4.35 -9.98
C SER A 256 15.50 -3.33 -9.21
N GLN A 257 15.93 -2.27 -9.92
CA GLN A 257 16.70 -1.18 -9.34
C GLN A 257 16.02 0.16 -9.64
N PHE A 258 15.55 0.85 -8.61
CA PHE A 258 14.86 2.13 -8.73
C PHE A 258 14.92 2.95 -7.44
N LEU A 259 14.61 4.23 -7.58
CA LEU A 259 14.30 5.16 -6.49
C LEU A 259 12.88 5.70 -6.68
N LYS A 260 12.08 5.70 -5.62
CA LYS A 260 10.70 6.20 -5.62
C LYS A 260 10.50 7.15 -4.44
N LEU A 261 9.98 8.33 -4.73
CA LEU A 261 9.58 9.33 -3.75
C LEU A 261 8.08 9.54 -3.86
N THR A 262 7.40 9.55 -2.72
CA THR A 262 5.98 9.93 -2.63
C THR A 262 5.80 10.95 -1.51
N SER A 263 4.91 11.91 -1.71
CA SER A 263 4.55 12.87 -0.68
C SER A 263 3.04 13.14 -0.74
N GLU A 264 2.40 13.13 0.40
CA GLU A 264 0.98 13.36 0.56
C GLU A 264 0.74 14.38 1.67
N LEU A 265 -0.04 15.40 1.38
CA LEU A 265 -0.46 16.43 2.32
C LEU A 265 -1.98 16.44 2.40
N ILE A 266 -2.53 16.27 3.61
CA ILE A 266 -3.98 16.33 3.86
C ILE A 266 -4.25 17.40 4.90
N GLY A 267 -5.15 18.33 4.59
CA GLY A 267 -5.59 19.39 5.47
C GLY A 267 -7.09 19.33 5.69
N TYR A 268 -7.52 19.48 6.94
CA TYR A 268 -8.90 19.71 7.29
C TYR A 268 -9.02 21.06 7.98
N LYS A 269 -9.82 21.95 7.39
CA LYS A 269 -10.15 23.26 7.95
C LYS A 269 -11.62 23.26 8.37
N THR A 270 -11.88 23.36 9.66
CA THR A 270 -13.21 23.57 10.19
C THR A 270 -13.59 25.03 9.96
N VAL A 271 -14.60 25.28 9.17
CA VAL A 271 -15.10 26.62 8.86
C VAL A 271 -16.02 27.08 10.01
N ASP A 272 -16.95 26.20 10.40
CA ASP A 272 -17.83 26.34 11.55
C ASP A 272 -18.25 24.95 12.08
N ASN A 273 -19.18 24.90 13.05
CA ASN A 273 -19.63 23.65 13.66
C ASN A 273 -20.32 22.67 12.67
N ASN A 274 -20.76 23.16 11.51
CA ASN A 274 -21.51 22.42 10.52
C ASN A 274 -20.75 22.22 9.22
N ASN A 275 -19.68 22.99 9.00
CA ASN A 275 -18.99 23.05 7.70
C ASN A 275 -17.49 22.79 7.86
N GLN A 276 -16.94 21.94 7.00
CA GLN A 276 -15.54 21.59 6.97
C GLN A 276 -15.03 21.55 5.53
N LEU A 277 -13.87 22.11 5.29
CA LEU A 277 -13.11 21.98 4.05
C LEU A 277 -12.03 20.93 4.24
N ALA A 278 -12.02 19.90 3.40
CA ALA A 278 -10.97 18.89 3.31
C ALA A 278 -10.19 19.11 2.01
N MET A 279 -8.86 19.06 2.10
CA MET A 279 -7.96 19.21 0.95
C MET A 279 -6.89 18.13 1.02
N ARG A 280 -6.55 17.56 -0.15
CA ARG A 280 -5.48 16.58 -0.29
C ARG A 280 -4.67 16.90 -1.53
N ILE A 281 -3.36 16.84 -1.40
CA ILE A 281 -2.43 16.91 -2.52
C ILE A 281 -1.49 15.72 -2.39
N MET A 282 -1.33 14.97 -3.46
CA MET A 282 -0.41 13.84 -3.52
C MET A 282 0.46 13.97 -4.76
N GLY A 283 1.77 13.83 -4.58
CA GLY A 283 2.75 13.75 -5.64
C GLY A 283 3.67 12.56 -5.47
N GLY A 284 4.18 12.04 -6.59
CA GLY A 284 5.14 10.95 -6.57
C GLY A 284 5.99 10.93 -7.84
N ILE A 285 7.22 10.45 -7.69
CA ILE A 285 8.14 10.21 -8.79
C ILE A 285 8.90 8.91 -8.53
N GLY A 286 9.01 8.07 -9.55
CA GLY A 286 9.79 6.84 -9.57
C GLY A 286 10.78 6.87 -10.72
N TYR A 287 12.04 6.55 -10.45
CA TYR A 287 13.11 6.53 -11.43
C TYR A 287 13.83 5.19 -11.42
N ALA A 288 13.73 4.46 -12.52
CA ALA A 288 14.46 3.20 -12.72
C ALA A 288 15.85 3.48 -13.31
N TYR A 289 16.85 2.77 -12.82
CA TYR A 289 18.26 2.92 -13.27
C TYR A 289 19.04 1.62 -13.09
N GLY A 290 20.29 1.63 -13.54
CA GLY A 290 21.21 0.49 -13.36
C GLY A 290 20.69 -0.80 -13.99
N ASN A 291 20.28 -1.76 -13.15
CA ASN A 291 19.79 -3.05 -13.61
C ASN A 291 18.38 -3.01 -14.22
N SER A 292 17.65 -1.90 -14.07
CA SER A 292 16.29 -1.71 -14.60
C SER A 292 16.21 -0.53 -15.54
N LYS A 293 15.55 -0.70 -16.69
CA LYS A 293 15.26 0.40 -17.63
C LYS A 293 13.91 1.05 -17.38
N VAL A 294 12.99 0.33 -16.74
CA VAL A 294 11.61 0.72 -16.51
C VAL A 294 11.22 0.35 -15.09
N MET A 295 10.36 1.14 -14.47
CA MET A 295 9.80 0.83 -13.16
C MET A 295 9.02 -0.48 -13.20
N PRO A 296 9.15 -1.35 -12.16
CA PRO A 296 8.26 -2.50 -12.03
C PRO A 296 6.80 -2.06 -12.04
N TYR A 297 5.96 -2.78 -12.76
CA TYR A 297 4.54 -2.45 -12.87
C TYR A 297 3.83 -2.31 -11.52
N SER A 298 4.17 -3.17 -10.56
CA SER A 298 3.65 -3.12 -9.19
C SER A 298 4.02 -1.85 -8.43
N GLU A 299 5.08 -1.16 -8.85
CA GLU A 299 5.59 0.06 -8.22
C GLU A 299 5.27 1.34 -9.01
N GLN A 300 4.73 1.22 -10.23
CA GLN A 300 4.26 2.35 -11.01
C GLN A 300 3.03 3.01 -10.37
N PHE A 301 2.88 4.29 -10.60
CA PHE A 301 1.71 5.05 -10.15
C PHE A 301 0.53 4.85 -11.09
N TYR A 302 -0.66 4.98 -10.53
CA TYR A 302 -1.92 5.02 -11.26
C TYR A 302 -2.91 5.97 -10.58
N ILE A 303 -3.96 6.34 -11.30
CA ILE A 303 -5.02 7.24 -10.86
C ILE A 303 -6.39 6.61 -11.12
N GLY A 304 -7.39 7.12 -10.41
CA GLY A 304 -8.78 6.66 -10.45
C GLY A 304 -9.19 5.82 -9.26
N GLY A 305 -10.49 5.71 -9.06
CA GLY A 305 -11.10 5.03 -7.94
C GLY A 305 -11.57 5.98 -6.84
N SER A 306 -12.35 5.45 -5.88
CA SER A 306 -13.02 6.21 -4.83
C SER A 306 -12.09 7.01 -3.90
N ASN A 307 -10.84 6.59 -3.76
CA ASN A 307 -9.82 7.24 -2.91
C ASN A 307 -8.82 8.08 -3.72
N SER A 308 -9.07 8.30 -4.99
CA SER A 308 -8.23 9.06 -5.91
C SER A 308 -9.10 10.07 -6.66
N ILE A 309 -9.28 9.94 -7.96
CA ILE A 309 -10.22 10.75 -8.73
C ILE A 309 -11.54 9.98 -8.82
N ARG A 310 -12.54 10.46 -8.10
CA ARG A 310 -13.89 9.88 -8.05
C ARG A 310 -14.53 10.00 -9.43
N ALA A 311 -15.50 9.15 -9.76
CA ALA A 311 -16.12 8.99 -11.07
C ALA A 311 -15.27 8.31 -12.16
N PHE A 312 -13.99 8.08 -11.93
CA PHE A 312 -13.14 7.32 -12.84
C PHE A 312 -12.77 5.94 -12.26
N HIS A 313 -12.70 4.94 -13.10
CA HIS A 313 -12.24 3.63 -12.68
C HIS A 313 -10.74 3.64 -12.35
N ILE A 314 -10.30 2.68 -11.55
CA ILE A 314 -8.87 2.50 -11.25
C ILE A 314 -8.12 2.28 -12.56
N ARG A 315 -7.01 3.03 -12.76
CA ARG A 315 -6.18 2.97 -13.97
C ARG A 315 -6.95 3.33 -15.25
N SER A 316 -7.76 4.36 -15.21
CA SER A 316 -8.50 4.83 -16.38
C SER A 316 -8.09 6.22 -16.88
N ILE A 317 -7.06 6.83 -16.27
CA ILE A 317 -6.54 8.16 -16.60
C ILE A 317 -5.04 8.06 -16.86
N GLY A 318 -4.57 8.72 -17.91
CA GLY A 318 -3.17 8.83 -18.27
C GLY A 318 -2.59 7.58 -18.97
N PRO A 319 -1.26 7.51 -19.13
CA PRO A 319 -0.30 8.56 -18.81
C PRO A 319 -0.40 9.76 -19.76
N GLY A 320 -0.29 10.97 -19.21
CA GLY A 320 -0.38 12.22 -19.97
C GLY A 320 -1.64 12.32 -20.81
N SER A 321 -1.48 12.61 -22.09
CA SER A 321 -2.56 12.66 -23.10
C SER A 321 -2.79 11.32 -23.82
N TYR A 322 -2.10 10.24 -23.41
CA TYR A 322 -2.26 8.92 -24.01
C TYR A 322 -3.65 8.35 -23.73
N HIS A 323 -4.31 7.90 -24.79
CA HIS A 323 -5.57 7.18 -24.72
C HIS A 323 -5.36 5.79 -25.33
N PRO A 324 -5.54 4.72 -24.56
CA PRO A 324 -5.38 3.37 -25.08
C PRO A 324 -6.47 3.09 -26.12
N LYS A 325 -6.10 2.32 -27.14
CA LYS A 325 -7.07 1.79 -28.09
C LYS A 325 -8.03 0.89 -27.31
N GLU A 326 -9.32 0.95 -27.62
CA GLU A 326 -10.33 0.12 -26.95
C GLU A 326 -9.94 -1.36 -27.01
N SER A 327 -9.54 -1.90 -25.89
CA SER A 327 -9.25 -3.30 -25.68
C SER A 327 -9.69 -3.71 -24.27
N THR A 328 -10.01 -4.96 -24.08
CA THR A 328 -10.43 -5.53 -22.79
C THR A 328 -9.37 -5.34 -21.70
N TYR A 329 -8.15 -5.01 -22.04
CA TYR A 329 -7.00 -4.86 -21.13
C TYR A 329 -6.40 -3.44 -21.14
N SER A 330 -7.09 -2.45 -21.70
CA SER A 330 -6.60 -1.07 -21.81
C SER A 330 -6.26 -0.45 -20.47
N TYR A 331 -6.94 -0.85 -19.38
CA TYR A 331 -6.66 -0.39 -18.03
C TYR A 331 -5.26 -0.77 -17.52
N LEU A 332 -4.60 -1.78 -18.09
CA LEU A 332 -3.24 -2.15 -17.69
C LEU A 332 -2.18 -1.19 -18.23
N ASP A 333 -2.47 -0.46 -19.29
CA ASP A 333 -1.53 0.49 -19.92
C ASP A 333 -1.47 1.84 -19.19
N GLN A 334 -2.46 2.15 -18.35
CA GLN A 334 -2.64 3.46 -17.74
C GLN A 334 -1.92 3.56 -16.40
N THR A 335 -0.61 3.47 -16.46
CA THR A 335 0.32 3.64 -15.33
C THR A 335 1.43 4.61 -15.72
N GLY A 336 2.11 5.21 -14.74
CA GLY A 336 3.18 6.17 -14.97
C GLY A 336 4.26 6.14 -13.90
N ASP A 337 5.34 6.85 -14.17
CA ASP A 337 6.48 7.01 -13.28
C ASP A 337 6.35 8.27 -12.41
N ILE A 338 5.52 9.22 -12.83
CA ILE A 338 5.18 10.45 -12.11
C ILE A 338 3.68 10.44 -11.84
N LYS A 339 3.28 10.94 -10.67
CA LYS A 339 1.88 11.15 -10.28
C LYS A 339 1.70 12.53 -9.67
N LEU A 340 0.63 13.20 -10.04
CA LEU A 340 0.14 14.39 -9.35
C LEU A 340 -1.39 14.26 -9.21
N GLU A 341 -1.89 14.49 -7.99
CA GLU A 341 -3.31 14.37 -7.66
C GLU A 341 -3.68 15.41 -6.63
N GLY A 342 -4.81 16.08 -6.82
CA GLY A 342 -5.39 17.05 -5.92
C GLY A 342 -6.87 16.79 -5.71
N ASN A 343 -7.31 16.85 -4.46
CA ASN A 343 -8.70 16.66 -4.09
C ASN A 343 -9.13 17.80 -3.16
N VAL A 344 -10.29 18.36 -3.40
CA VAL A 344 -10.92 19.36 -2.53
C VAL A 344 -12.35 18.93 -2.28
N GLU A 345 -12.76 18.96 -1.01
CA GLU A 345 -14.10 18.53 -0.62
C GLU A 345 -14.67 19.48 0.43
N TYR A 346 -15.80 20.08 0.15
CA TYR A 346 -16.57 20.89 1.08
C TYR A 346 -17.69 20.06 1.67
N ARG A 347 -17.61 19.81 2.96
CA ARG A 347 -18.57 19.03 3.76
C ARG A 347 -19.48 19.98 4.51
N PHE A 348 -20.77 19.77 4.44
CA PHE A 348 -21.77 20.59 5.11
C PHE A 348 -22.87 19.74 5.72
N LYS A 349 -23.47 20.26 6.80
CA LYS A 349 -24.63 19.64 7.43
C LYS A 349 -25.91 20.06 6.69
N ILE A 350 -26.73 19.08 6.29
CA ILE A 350 -28.02 19.32 5.68
C ILE A 350 -29.10 19.39 6.77
N TYR A 351 -29.26 18.34 7.54
CA TYR A 351 -30.24 18.26 8.61
C TYR A 351 -29.80 17.19 9.62
N GLU A 352 -29.86 17.51 10.92
CA GLU A 352 -29.49 16.63 12.04
C GLU A 352 -28.29 15.70 11.81
N ARG A 353 -28.55 14.47 11.32
CA ARG A 353 -27.54 13.43 11.04
C ARG A 353 -27.13 13.37 9.56
N PHE A 354 -27.85 14.08 8.69
CA PHE A 354 -27.54 14.11 7.26
C PHE A 354 -26.48 15.15 6.95
N LYS A 355 -25.40 14.70 6.29
CA LYS A 355 -24.33 15.56 5.80
C LYS A 355 -24.22 15.40 4.29
N GLY A 356 -23.90 16.49 3.61
CA GLY A 356 -23.58 16.51 2.19
C GLY A 356 -22.13 16.87 1.97
N ALA A 357 -21.63 16.56 0.78
CA ALA A 357 -20.32 16.98 0.34
C ALA A 357 -20.35 17.36 -1.14
N LEU A 358 -19.64 18.45 -1.47
CA LEU A 358 -19.28 18.81 -2.84
C LEU A 358 -17.79 18.60 -2.98
N PHE A 359 -17.37 17.99 -4.06
CA PHE A 359 -15.95 17.69 -4.27
C PHE A 359 -15.49 18.02 -5.69
N MET A 360 -14.19 18.28 -5.79
CA MET A 360 -13.48 18.46 -7.05
C MET A 360 -12.16 17.68 -6.92
N ASP A 361 -11.96 16.78 -7.87
CA ASP A 361 -10.77 15.94 -7.96
C ASP A 361 -10.07 16.25 -9.27
N ALA A 362 -8.74 16.29 -9.24
CA ALA A 362 -7.95 16.53 -10.44
C ALA A 362 -6.61 15.79 -10.34
N GLY A 363 -6.11 15.25 -11.44
CA GLY A 363 -4.80 14.62 -11.46
C GLY A 363 -4.50 13.85 -12.72
N ASN A 364 -3.24 13.41 -12.82
CA ASN A 364 -2.78 12.54 -13.91
C ASN A 364 -1.52 11.78 -13.48
N VAL A 365 -1.14 10.80 -14.27
CA VAL A 365 0.16 10.14 -14.23
C VAL A 365 0.92 10.41 -15.53
N TRP A 366 2.24 10.34 -15.50
CA TRP A 366 3.10 10.56 -16.67
C TRP A 366 4.27 9.59 -16.65
N LEU A 367 4.85 9.36 -17.81
CA LEU A 367 6.11 8.65 -17.99
C LEU A 367 7.28 9.64 -17.90
N LEU A 368 8.40 9.20 -17.35
CA LEU A 368 9.65 9.96 -17.37
C LEU A 368 10.30 9.97 -18.75
N ASN A 369 10.19 8.84 -19.46
CA ASN A 369 10.80 8.65 -20.77
C ASN A 369 9.73 8.55 -21.87
N ASN A 370 10.07 9.00 -23.05
CA ASN A 370 9.19 8.80 -24.21
C ASN A 370 9.14 7.33 -24.60
N GLU A 371 7.94 6.77 -24.65
CA GLU A 371 7.67 5.43 -25.08
C GLU A 371 6.87 5.45 -26.40
N THR A 372 7.39 4.79 -27.42
CA THR A 372 6.73 4.69 -28.74
C THR A 372 5.35 4.02 -28.68
N GLN A 373 5.12 3.22 -27.66
CA GLN A 373 3.88 2.47 -27.43
C GLN A 373 2.79 3.29 -26.73
N ARG A 374 3.18 4.34 -25.99
CA ARG A 374 2.30 5.24 -25.25
C ARG A 374 2.59 6.69 -25.65
N PRO A 375 2.33 7.07 -26.92
CA PRO A 375 2.62 8.42 -27.41
C PRO A 375 1.78 9.46 -26.66
N GLY A 376 2.42 10.56 -26.25
CA GLY A 376 1.80 11.61 -25.42
C GLY A 376 1.78 11.30 -23.93
N GLY A 377 2.35 10.15 -23.49
CA GLY A 377 2.44 9.78 -22.07
C GLY A 377 3.58 10.46 -21.31
N GLU A 378 4.51 11.11 -21.98
CA GLU A 378 5.69 11.76 -21.40
C GLU A 378 5.33 13.05 -20.65
N PHE A 379 5.96 13.24 -19.48
CA PHE A 379 5.78 14.46 -18.69
C PHE A 379 6.35 15.69 -19.39
N ARG A 380 5.50 16.70 -19.60
CA ARG A 380 5.87 17.99 -20.16
C ARG A 380 5.23 19.11 -19.35
N ILE A 381 6.06 20.00 -18.80
CA ILE A 381 5.57 21.13 -17.96
C ILE A 381 4.55 21.99 -18.73
N LYS A 382 4.76 22.21 -20.04
CA LYS A 382 3.84 23.01 -20.88
C LYS A 382 2.48 22.33 -21.13
N GLY A 383 2.41 21.00 -20.99
CA GLY A 383 1.19 20.17 -21.15
C GLY A 383 0.40 20.00 -19.86
N LEU A 384 1.02 20.22 -18.70
CA LEU A 384 0.50 19.84 -17.39
C LEU A 384 -0.97 20.21 -17.18
N LEU A 385 -1.33 21.48 -17.38
CA LEU A 385 -2.70 21.97 -17.16
C LEU A 385 -3.73 21.46 -18.19
N LYS A 386 -3.29 20.98 -19.34
CA LYS A 386 -4.18 20.44 -20.40
C LYS A 386 -4.39 18.94 -20.25
N GLU A 387 -3.50 18.27 -19.56
CA GLU A 387 -3.47 16.82 -19.40
C GLU A 387 -4.07 16.35 -18.06
N ILE A 388 -4.27 17.27 -17.11
CA ILE A 388 -4.95 17.00 -15.84
C ILE A 388 -6.44 16.78 -16.11
N ALA A 389 -6.95 15.63 -15.68
CA ALA A 389 -8.36 15.23 -15.77
C ALA A 389 -9.11 15.65 -14.50
#